data_bbc88a55f61bea6d6348699945e759ec
#
_entry.id   bbc88a55f61bea6d6348699945e759ec
#
_cell.length_a   1.000
_cell.length_b   1.000
_cell.length_c   1.000
_cell.angle_alpha   90.00
_cell.angle_beta   90.00
_cell.angle_gamma   90.00
#
_symmetry.space_group_name_H-M   'P 1'
#
loop_
_entity.id
_entity.type
_entity.pdbx_description
1 polymer ?
#
loop_
_entity_poly.entity_id
_entity_poly.type
_entity_poly.pdbx_seq_one_letter_code
_entity_poly.pdbx_strand_id
1 'polypeptide(L)'
;STTAPQSLLLLNSGFSLTMAKSLAGLCQAGAAPAGESVRRMYRLLFQREPSREEMRLARQFVAGPSSGDVEPLAQLALALINLNEFLFVD
;
A
#
# COMPACT_ATOMS: atom_id res chain seq x y z
N SER A 1 2.46 -10.70 -21.16
CA SER A 1 3.30 -9.53 -21.29
C SER A 1 4.57 -9.68 -20.50
N THR A 2 5.65 -9.17 -21.02
CA THR A 2 6.94 -9.25 -20.35
C THR A 2 7.12 -8.20 -19.29
N THR A 3 6.21 -7.25 -19.19
CA THR A 3 6.35 -6.17 -18.22
C THR A 3 6.00 -6.59 -16.80
N ALA A 4 5.18 -7.64 -16.63
CA ALA A 4 4.84 -8.10 -15.29
C ALA A 4 6.06 -8.50 -14.46
N PRO A 5 6.99 -9.31 -14.99
CA PRO A 5 8.20 -9.62 -14.21
C PRO A 5 9.05 -8.39 -13.89
N GLN A 6 9.10 -7.42 -14.82
CA GLN A 6 9.82 -6.18 -14.56
C GLN A 6 9.19 -5.39 -13.44
N SER A 7 7.86 -5.32 -13.42
CA SER A 7 7.14 -4.63 -12.35
C SER A 7 7.43 -5.27 -10.99
N LEU A 8 7.46 -6.60 -10.95
CA LEU A 8 7.76 -7.31 -9.71
C LEU A 8 9.18 -7.00 -9.24
N LEU A 9 10.14 -6.91 -10.16
CA LEU A 9 11.50 -6.55 -9.80
C LEU A 9 11.56 -5.14 -9.20
N LEU A 10 10.85 -4.19 -9.79
CA LEU A 10 10.79 -2.84 -9.26
C LEU A 10 10.18 -2.81 -7.86
N LEU A 11 9.14 -3.60 -7.64
CA LEU A 11 8.45 -3.62 -6.37
C LEU A 11 9.29 -4.23 -5.26
N ASN A 12 10.26 -5.05 -5.61
CA ASN A 12 11.14 -5.65 -4.63
C ASN A 12 12.43 -4.86 -4.44
N SER A 13 12.51 -3.66 -5.01
CA SER A 13 13.69 -2.82 -4.89
C SER A 13 13.58 -1.92 -3.67
N GLY A 14 14.72 -1.36 -3.27
CA GLY A 14 14.74 -0.36 -2.21
C GLY A 14 13.90 0.87 -2.54
N PHE A 15 13.83 1.19 -3.84
CA PHE A 15 13.02 2.32 -4.29
C PHE A 15 11.54 2.11 -3.96
N SER A 16 11.03 0.90 -4.22
CA SER A 16 9.62 0.59 -3.93
C SER A 16 9.32 0.67 -2.44
N LEU A 17 10.23 0.18 -1.62
CA LEU A 17 10.05 0.26 -0.17
C LEU A 17 10.09 1.71 0.30
N THR A 18 11.00 2.51 -0.24
CA THR A 18 11.09 3.93 0.09
C THR A 18 9.78 4.63 -0.29
N MET A 19 9.24 4.32 -1.47
CA MET A 19 7.99 4.91 -1.91
C MET A 19 6.83 4.49 -1.00
N ALA A 20 6.80 3.23 -0.58
CA ALA A 20 5.76 2.74 0.31
C ALA A 20 5.80 3.46 1.66
N LYS A 21 7.00 3.67 2.20
CA LYS A 21 7.14 4.41 3.45
C LYS A 21 6.70 5.85 3.32
N SER A 22 7.05 6.50 2.21
CA SER A 22 6.61 7.88 1.96
C SER A 22 5.10 7.96 1.83
N LEU A 23 4.50 7.02 1.12
CA LEU A 23 3.05 6.99 0.96
C LEU A 23 2.36 6.79 2.30
N ALA A 24 2.85 5.87 3.11
CA ALA A 24 2.29 5.64 4.43
C ALA A 24 2.36 6.91 5.28
N GLY A 25 3.47 7.63 5.22
CA GLY A 25 3.61 8.89 5.94
C GLY A 25 2.60 9.93 5.52
N LEU A 26 2.38 10.06 4.21
CA LEU A 26 1.37 10.98 3.69
C LEU A 26 -0.03 10.60 4.18
N CYS A 27 -0.34 9.32 4.17
CA CYS A 27 -1.67 8.87 4.56
C CYS A 27 -1.93 9.03 6.07
N GLN A 28 -0.87 9.06 6.87
CA GLN A 28 -0.97 9.23 8.32
C GLN A 28 -0.90 10.69 8.74
N ALA A 29 -0.79 11.62 7.80
CA ALA A 29 -0.63 13.03 8.14
C ALA A 29 -1.74 13.51 9.07
N GLY A 30 -1.36 14.29 10.07
CA GLY A 30 -2.31 14.75 11.07
C GLY A 30 -2.71 13.68 12.07
N ALA A 31 -1.91 12.63 12.21
CA ALA A 31 -2.19 11.50 13.11
C ALA A 31 -3.53 10.86 12.78
N ALA A 32 -3.82 10.67 11.50
CA ALA A 32 -5.08 10.11 11.05
C ALA A 32 -5.27 8.69 11.59
N PRO A 33 -6.49 8.32 11.97
CA PRO A 33 -6.77 6.94 12.37
C PRO A 33 -6.53 5.97 11.22
N ALA A 34 -6.37 4.69 11.56
CA ALA A 34 -6.05 3.67 10.57
C ALA A 34 -7.06 3.64 9.42
N GLY A 35 -8.35 3.73 9.73
CA GLY A 35 -9.37 3.72 8.68
C GLY A 35 -9.25 4.87 7.70
N GLU A 36 -8.95 6.05 8.21
CA GLU A 36 -8.77 7.20 7.33
C GLU A 36 -7.48 7.08 6.53
N SER A 37 -6.41 6.57 7.14
CA SER A 37 -5.16 6.35 6.43
C SER A 37 -5.35 5.38 5.27
N VAL A 38 -6.11 4.31 5.47
CA VAL A 38 -6.41 3.34 4.42
C VAL A 38 -7.22 4.00 3.31
N ARG A 39 -8.21 4.82 3.67
CA ARG A 39 -9.01 5.54 2.67
C ARG A 39 -8.16 6.43 1.80
N ARG A 40 -7.27 7.21 2.43
CA ARG A 40 -6.36 8.09 1.69
C ARG A 40 -5.48 7.31 0.74
N MET A 41 -5.00 6.15 1.19
CA MET A 41 -4.14 5.31 0.38
C MET A 41 -4.87 4.81 -0.87
N TYR A 42 -6.11 4.35 -0.71
CA TYR A 42 -6.91 3.90 -1.85
C TYR A 42 -7.21 5.03 -2.83
N ARG A 43 -7.51 6.23 -2.32
CA ARG A 43 -7.74 7.38 -3.20
C ARG A 43 -6.50 7.74 -4.00
N LEU A 44 -5.33 7.67 -3.37
CA LEU A 44 -4.09 8.02 -4.06
C LEU A 44 -3.69 6.97 -5.08
N LEU A 45 -3.85 5.70 -4.76
CA LEU A 45 -3.39 4.62 -5.64
C LEU A 45 -4.41 4.23 -6.68
N PHE A 46 -5.68 4.23 -6.33
CA PHE A 46 -6.74 3.69 -7.20
C PHE A 46 -7.79 4.71 -7.58
N GLN A 47 -7.72 5.93 -7.06
CA GLN A 47 -8.66 7.01 -7.31
C GLN A 47 -10.10 6.61 -6.99
N ARG A 48 -10.27 5.85 -5.92
CA ARG A 48 -11.60 5.45 -5.44
C ARG A 48 -11.53 5.11 -3.98
N GLU A 49 -12.70 5.03 -3.35
CA GLU A 49 -12.79 4.58 -1.97
C GLU A 49 -12.60 3.07 -1.92
N PRO A 50 -12.05 2.54 -0.82
CA PRO A 50 -12.02 1.10 -0.64
C PRO A 50 -13.43 0.56 -0.44
N SER A 51 -13.67 -0.65 -0.95
CA SER A 51 -14.92 -1.33 -0.66
C SER A 51 -14.96 -1.72 0.82
N ARG A 52 -16.14 -2.13 1.29
CA ARG A 52 -16.28 -2.58 2.67
C ARG A 52 -15.33 -3.73 2.99
N GLU A 53 -15.25 -4.69 2.06
CA GLU A 53 -14.38 -5.84 2.25
C GLU A 53 -12.91 -5.44 2.22
N GLU A 54 -12.55 -4.56 1.30
CA GLU A 54 -11.18 -4.06 1.23
C GLU A 54 -10.78 -3.33 2.51
N MET A 55 -11.71 -2.53 3.04
CA MET A 55 -11.44 -1.82 4.29
C MET A 55 -11.27 -2.80 5.44
N ARG A 56 -12.11 -3.83 5.50
CA ARG A 56 -12.02 -4.84 6.55
C ARG A 56 -10.66 -5.55 6.53
N LEU A 57 -10.26 -5.99 5.34
CA LEU A 57 -9.01 -6.70 5.17
C LEU A 57 -7.81 -5.80 5.48
N ALA A 58 -7.85 -4.56 5.01
CA ALA A 58 -6.76 -3.63 5.25
C ALA A 58 -6.61 -3.32 6.74
N ARG A 59 -7.73 -3.14 7.44
CA ARG A 59 -7.68 -2.86 8.87
C ARG A 59 -7.14 -4.06 9.65
N GLN A 60 -7.52 -5.26 9.26
CA GLN A 60 -6.97 -6.47 9.88
C GLN A 60 -5.46 -6.54 9.65
N PHE A 61 -5.02 -6.26 8.45
CA PHE A 61 -3.63 -6.31 8.10
C PHE A 61 -2.81 -5.32 8.96
N VAL A 62 -3.31 -4.10 9.08
CA VAL A 62 -2.60 -3.05 9.81
C VAL A 62 -2.60 -3.32 11.31
N ALA A 63 -3.67 -3.93 11.83
CA ALA A 63 -3.77 -4.24 13.25
C ALA A 63 -2.97 -5.47 13.64
N GLY A 64 -2.54 -6.27 12.68
CA GLY A 64 -1.78 -7.48 12.97
C GLY A 64 -0.36 -7.17 13.40
N PRO A 65 0.38 -8.22 13.81
CA PRO A 65 1.76 -8.01 14.22
C PRO A 65 2.62 -7.55 13.04
N SER A 66 3.46 -6.58 13.26
CA SER A 66 4.40 -6.15 12.24
C SER A 66 5.57 -7.11 12.21
N SER A 67 6.11 -7.35 11.03
CA SER A 67 7.30 -8.17 10.89
C SER A 67 8.45 -7.27 10.45
N GLY A 68 9.57 -7.39 11.16
CA GLY A 68 10.75 -6.59 10.86
C GLY A 68 10.57 -5.13 11.27
N ASP A 69 11.34 -4.27 10.61
CA ASP A 69 11.42 -2.86 10.97
C ASP A 69 10.41 -1.99 10.22
N VAL A 70 9.63 -2.58 9.34
CA VAL A 70 8.68 -1.83 8.51
C VAL A 70 7.31 -1.85 9.19
N GLU A 71 6.76 -0.68 9.44
CA GLU A 71 5.47 -0.62 10.10
C GLU A 71 4.36 -1.15 9.19
N PRO A 72 3.26 -1.64 9.80
CA PRO A 72 2.20 -2.31 9.02
C PRO A 72 1.59 -1.46 7.91
N LEU A 73 1.42 -0.16 8.13
CA LEU A 73 0.83 0.68 7.10
C LEU A 73 1.75 0.80 5.88
N ALA A 74 3.06 0.86 6.11
CA ALA A 74 4.01 0.87 4.99
C ALA A 74 4.02 -0.48 4.27
N GLN A 75 3.86 -1.57 5.02
CA GLN A 75 3.74 -2.90 4.40
C GLN A 75 2.48 -2.98 3.55
N LEU A 76 1.37 -2.44 4.05
CA LEU A 76 0.14 -2.37 3.27
C LEU A 76 0.34 -1.54 2.02
N ALA A 77 1.02 -0.39 2.15
CA ALA A 77 1.31 0.46 1.00
C ALA A 77 2.10 -0.31 -0.06
N LEU A 78 3.09 -1.06 0.36
CA LEU A 78 3.90 -1.85 -0.57
C LEU A 78 3.04 -2.90 -1.29
N ALA A 79 2.17 -3.57 -0.56
CA ALA A 79 1.28 -4.56 -1.16
C ALA A 79 0.32 -3.93 -2.15
N LEU A 80 -0.24 -2.76 -1.82
CA LEU A 80 -1.17 -2.07 -2.71
C LEU A 80 -0.47 -1.47 -3.92
N ILE A 81 0.75 -0.98 -3.75
CA ILE A 81 1.55 -0.52 -4.89
C ILE A 81 1.79 -1.67 -5.84
N ASN A 82 2.11 -2.84 -5.30
CA ASN A 82 2.32 -4.03 -6.11
C ASN A 82 1.06 -4.36 -6.91
N LEU A 83 -0.08 -4.35 -6.26
CA LEU A 83 -1.34 -4.63 -6.91
C LEU A 83 -1.65 -3.59 -7.98
N ASN A 84 -1.42 -2.31 -7.67
CA ASN A 84 -1.65 -1.22 -8.59
C ASN A 84 -0.77 -1.33 -9.84
N GLU A 85 0.51 -1.61 -9.63
CA GLU A 85 1.45 -1.81 -10.74
C GLU A 85 1.02 -2.98 -11.61
N PHE A 86 0.59 -4.05 -10.97
CA PHE A 86 0.15 -5.24 -11.69
C PHE A 86 -1.04 -4.94 -12.59
N LEU A 87 -1.94 -4.08 -12.14
CA LEU A 87 -3.10 -3.71 -12.93
C LEU A 87 -2.75 -2.87 -14.15
N PHE A 88 -1.63 -2.17 -14.12
CA PHE A 88 -1.24 -1.27 -15.19
C PHE A 88 -0.14 -1.81 -16.08
N VAL A 89 0.18 -3.08 -15.96
CA VAL A 89 1.29 -3.71 -16.69
C VAL A 89 0.75 -4.45 -17.92
N ASP A 90 0.00 -4.02 -18.66
CA ASP A 90 -0.45 -4.74 -19.85
C ASP A 90 0.28 -4.25 -21.09
#